data_16efff813bd1de5de6da87a1e12bc79b
#
_entry.id   16efff813bd1de5de6da87a1e12bc79b
#
_cell.length_a   1.000
_cell.length_b   1.000
_cell.length_c   1.000
_cell.angle_alpha   90.00
_cell.angle_beta   90.00
_cell.angle_gamma   90.00
#
_symmetry.space_group_name_H-M   'P 1'
#
loop_
_entity.id
_entity.type
_entity.pdbx_description
1 polymer ?
#
loop_
_entity_poly.entity_id
_entity_poly.type
_entity_poly.pdbx_seq_one_letter_code
_entity_poly.pdbx_strand_id
1 'polypeptide(L)'
;MSAHRVRVPLRVPLAGQAFREATLVEGPVGWGEFSPLPGYPCDPARCEEAAREAAFVGWPGAVRTEVAVNALVPAVDRQTAGELAAEAAATGVRTLKVKVGGGSLSEDADRVSAVRDAVGSGGRIRLDANGAWDVDTAVTAIERLAGFDLELVEQPVADLEDLARVRRRVAVPVAADECVRTLVDARRLAALDAADAVVVKVQPLGGVRAALQVIEAAGVPAIVSSLYETSIGLAAGVALAAALPELPYACGLGTGGLLAGDVVADPLIPHGGSLAVRRPSPDPALLTRWGIDS
;
A
#
# COMPACT_ATOMS: atom_id res chain seq x y z
N MET A 1 -14.09 -12.56 -24.11
CA MET A 1 -13.35 -11.89 -23.05
C MET A 1 -13.39 -10.41 -23.39
N SER A 2 -14.13 -9.61 -22.64
CA SER A 2 -14.20 -8.16 -22.86
C SER A 2 -13.09 -7.53 -22.02
N ALA A 3 -12.32 -6.64 -22.63
CA ALA A 3 -11.27 -5.89 -21.96
C ALA A 3 -11.47 -4.39 -22.25
N HIS A 4 -11.41 -3.57 -21.24
CA HIS A 4 -11.60 -2.12 -21.32
C HIS A 4 -10.34 -1.42 -20.83
N ARG A 5 -9.70 -0.65 -21.70
CA ARG A 5 -8.59 0.21 -21.31
C ARG A 5 -9.14 1.54 -20.79
N VAL A 6 -8.67 1.95 -19.63
CA VAL A 6 -9.08 3.19 -18.98
C VAL A 6 -7.88 4.00 -18.52
N ARG A 7 -8.06 5.33 -18.45
CA ARG A 7 -7.07 6.27 -17.93
C ARG A 7 -7.77 7.22 -16.97
N VAL A 8 -7.44 7.10 -15.69
CA VAL A 8 -8.04 7.93 -14.62
C VAL A 8 -7.00 8.93 -14.13
N PRO A 9 -7.30 10.24 -14.07
CA PRO A 9 -6.37 11.23 -13.57
C PRO A 9 -6.06 11.01 -12.08
N LEU A 10 -4.81 11.29 -11.67
CA LEU A 10 -4.41 11.39 -10.28
C LEU A 10 -4.62 12.83 -9.79
N ARG A 11 -5.04 13.01 -8.54
CA ARG A 11 -5.14 14.33 -7.89
C ARG A 11 -3.77 14.96 -7.67
N VAL A 12 -2.78 14.11 -7.40
CA VAL A 12 -1.37 14.49 -7.27
C VAL A 12 -0.55 13.51 -8.10
N PRO A 13 0.40 13.98 -8.93
CA PRO A 13 1.26 13.09 -9.69
C PRO A 13 1.99 12.09 -8.80
N LEU A 14 2.10 10.84 -9.25
CA LEU A 14 2.79 9.75 -8.56
C LEU A 14 3.86 9.16 -9.47
N ALA A 15 5.10 9.06 -8.99
CA ALA A 15 6.23 8.54 -9.77
C ALA A 15 6.32 9.18 -11.19
N GLY A 16 6.06 10.49 -11.30
CA GLY A 16 6.04 11.21 -12.57
C GLY A 16 4.81 10.95 -13.45
N GLN A 17 3.84 10.16 -13.00
CA GLN A 17 2.59 9.89 -13.71
C GLN A 17 1.48 10.81 -13.23
N ALA A 18 0.76 11.45 -14.16
CA ALA A 18 -0.43 12.25 -13.89
C ALA A 18 -1.73 11.43 -13.97
N PHE A 19 -1.64 10.18 -14.41
CA PHE A 19 -2.78 9.29 -14.64
C PHE A 19 -2.44 7.88 -14.18
N ARG A 20 -3.48 7.12 -13.81
CA ARG A 20 -3.43 5.66 -13.72
C ARG A 20 -4.07 5.07 -14.96
N GLU A 21 -3.29 4.28 -15.70
CA GLU A 21 -3.83 3.45 -16.78
C GLU A 21 -4.10 2.04 -16.25
N ALA A 22 -5.22 1.49 -16.66
CA ALA A 22 -5.62 0.14 -16.30
C ALA A 22 -6.29 -0.55 -17.49
N THR A 23 -6.16 -1.88 -17.53
CA THR A 23 -6.98 -2.75 -18.37
C THR A 23 -7.90 -3.53 -17.44
N LEU A 24 -9.20 -3.31 -17.56
CA LEU A 24 -10.23 -4.03 -16.82
C LEU A 24 -10.66 -5.25 -17.63
N VAL A 25 -10.70 -6.40 -16.98
CA VAL A 25 -11.01 -7.69 -17.60
C VAL A 25 -12.29 -8.23 -17.00
N GLU A 26 -13.29 -8.49 -17.84
CA GLU A 26 -14.55 -9.12 -17.44
C GLU A 26 -14.45 -10.65 -17.54
N GLY A 27 -14.92 -11.32 -16.50
CA GLY A 27 -14.97 -12.77 -16.42
C GLY A 27 -16.24 -13.27 -15.72
N PRO A 28 -16.46 -14.60 -15.68
CA PRO A 28 -17.69 -15.19 -15.14
C PRO A 28 -17.85 -14.98 -13.62
N VAL A 29 -16.77 -14.66 -12.92
CA VAL A 29 -16.79 -14.46 -11.46
C VAL A 29 -16.88 -12.97 -11.11
N GLY A 30 -16.51 -12.08 -12.04
CA GLY A 30 -16.54 -10.64 -11.86
C GLY A 30 -15.46 -9.93 -12.67
N TRP A 31 -14.94 -8.84 -12.14
CA TRP A 31 -13.94 -8.02 -12.82
C TRP A 31 -12.58 -8.13 -12.18
N GLY A 32 -11.53 -8.05 -13.00
CA GLY A 32 -10.14 -7.91 -12.59
C GLY A 32 -9.51 -6.68 -13.21
N GLU A 33 -8.43 -6.22 -12.63
CA GLU A 33 -7.68 -5.07 -13.11
C GLU A 33 -6.21 -5.41 -13.31
N PHE A 34 -5.70 -5.11 -14.51
CA PHE A 34 -4.29 -5.10 -14.84
C PHE A 34 -3.82 -3.65 -14.91
N SER A 35 -3.00 -3.22 -13.95
CA SER A 35 -2.50 -1.85 -13.89
C SER A 35 -1.11 -1.77 -13.23
N PRO A 36 -0.07 -2.34 -13.85
CA PRO A 36 1.29 -2.24 -13.32
C PRO A 36 1.68 -0.77 -13.13
N LEU A 37 2.32 -0.45 -12.01
CA LEU A 37 2.76 0.90 -11.73
C LEU A 37 4.16 1.12 -12.29
N PRO A 38 4.35 2.06 -13.25
CA PRO A 38 5.68 2.42 -13.73
C PRO A 38 6.59 2.85 -12.58
N GLY A 39 7.83 2.34 -12.58
CA GLY A 39 8.81 2.63 -11.52
C GLY A 39 8.70 1.75 -10.27
N TYR A 40 7.61 1.01 -10.08
CA TYR A 40 7.54 -0.01 -9.03
C TYR A 40 8.05 -1.36 -9.59
N PRO A 41 8.90 -2.10 -8.84
CA PRO A 41 9.47 -3.36 -9.32
C PRO A 41 8.42 -4.47 -9.35
N CYS A 42 7.72 -4.62 -10.48
CA CYS A 42 6.76 -5.71 -10.70
C CYS A 42 6.92 -6.31 -12.09
N ASP A 43 6.68 -7.62 -12.20
CA ASP A 43 6.54 -8.33 -13.47
C ASP A 43 5.11 -8.12 -13.99
N PRO A 44 4.92 -7.54 -15.20
CA PRO A 44 3.59 -7.38 -15.79
C PRO A 44 2.81 -8.70 -15.90
N ALA A 45 3.48 -9.84 -16.13
CA ALA A 45 2.83 -11.14 -16.16
C ALA A 45 2.14 -11.50 -14.86
N ARG A 46 2.74 -11.12 -13.72
CA ARG A 46 2.12 -11.29 -12.40
C ARG A 46 0.86 -10.43 -12.23
N CYS A 47 0.92 -9.17 -12.71
CA CYS A 47 -0.25 -8.30 -12.69
C CYS A 47 -1.40 -8.87 -13.55
N GLU A 48 -1.07 -9.49 -14.69
CA GLU A 48 -2.05 -10.17 -15.53
C GLU A 48 -2.65 -11.40 -14.82
N GLU A 49 -1.82 -12.22 -14.15
CA GLU A 49 -2.28 -13.36 -13.34
C GLU A 49 -3.27 -12.90 -12.26
N ALA A 50 -2.96 -11.79 -11.57
CA ALA A 50 -3.84 -11.21 -10.54
C ALA A 50 -5.19 -10.76 -11.11
N ALA A 51 -5.18 -10.10 -12.28
CA ALA A 51 -6.40 -9.68 -12.98
C ALA A 51 -7.24 -10.89 -13.41
N ARG A 52 -6.60 -11.94 -13.92
CA ARG A 52 -7.27 -13.19 -14.32
C ARG A 52 -7.83 -13.95 -13.13
N GLU A 53 -7.09 -14.03 -12.00
CA GLU A 53 -7.62 -14.63 -10.77
C GLU A 53 -8.90 -13.91 -10.35
N ALA A 54 -8.89 -12.58 -10.30
CA ALA A 54 -10.04 -11.80 -9.92
C ALA A 54 -11.25 -12.04 -10.86
N ALA A 55 -11.04 -12.07 -12.16
CA ALA A 55 -12.13 -12.19 -13.13
C ALA A 55 -12.70 -13.61 -13.27
N PHE A 56 -11.84 -14.65 -13.15
CA PHE A 56 -12.21 -16.02 -13.56
C PHE A 56 -12.21 -17.04 -12.40
N VAL A 57 -11.50 -16.78 -11.30
CA VAL A 57 -11.37 -17.72 -10.18
C VAL A 57 -12.06 -17.19 -8.92
N GLY A 58 -11.98 -15.89 -8.69
CA GLY A 58 -12.42 -15.23 -7.48
C GLY A 58 -11.43 -15.42 -6.33
N TRP A 59 -11.76 -14.88 -5.16
CA TRP A 59 -10.90 -14.83 -3.98
C TRP A 59 -11.36 -15.77 -2.88
N PRO A 60 -10.49 -16.11 -1.91
CA PRO A 60 -10.89 -16.83 -0.69
C PRO A 60 -11.97 -16.09 0.09
N GLY A 61 -12.69 -16.80 0.92
CA GLY A 61 -13.73 -16.22 1.78
C GLY A 61 -13.16 -15.19 2.77
N ALA A 62 -13.89 -14.12 2.97
CA ALA A 62 -13.56 -13.10 3.96
C ALA A 62 -13.93 -13.57 5.38
N VAL A 63 -13.10 -13.25 6.37
CA VAL A 63 -13.35 -13.49 7.80
C VAL A 63 -13.71 -12.18 8.53
N ARG A 64 -13.77 -11.06 7.82
CA ARG A 64 -14.19 -9.74 8.31
C ARG A 64 -14.95 -8.97 7.23
N THR A 65 -15.72 -7.98 7.65
CA THR A 65 -16.57 -7.15 6.77
C THR A 65 -15.97 -5.77 6.49
N GLU A 66 -14.94 -5.38 7.24
CA GLU A 66 -14.25 -4.10 7.11
C GLU A 66 -12.74 -4.29 7.30
N VAL A 67 -11.96 -3.42 6.69
CA VAL A 67 -10.50 -3.38 6.76
C VAL A 67 -10.06 -1.98 7.15
N ALA A 68 -9.38 -1.85 8.29
CA ALA A 68 -8.79 -0.58 8.72
C ALA A 68 -7.68 -0.15 7.75
N VAL A 69 -7.63 1.16 7.45
CA VAL A 69 -6.64 1.71 6.51
C VAL A 69 -5.80 2.82 7.13
N ASN A 70 -4.60 3.00 6.58
CA ASN A 70 -3.78 4.18 6.85
C ASN A 70 -3.97 5.25 5.77
N ALA A 71 -3.69 6.50 6.11
CA ALA A 71 -3.50 7.57 5.14
C ALA A 71 -2.02 7.78 4.84
N LEU A 72 -1.74 8.33 3.65
CA LEU A 72 -0.40 8.67 3.20
C LEU A 72 -0.14 10.18 3.38
N VAL A 73 0.99 10.51 4.01
CA VAL A 73 1.56 11.85 4.02
C VAL A 73 2.80 11.83 3.13
N PRO A 74 2.76 12.47 1.95
CA PRO A 74 3.90 12.50 1.03
C PRO A 74 5.07 13.33 1.58
N ALA A 75 6.19 13.36 0.85
CA ALA A 75 7.36 14.16 1.19
C ALA A 75 7.11 15.65 0.89
N VAL A 76 6.28 16.28 1.71
CA VAL A 76 5.88 17.70 1.67
C VAL A 76 6.50 18.46 2.85
N ASP A 77 6.34 19.79 2.86
CA ASP A 77 6.77 20.63 3.98
C ASP A 77 5.96 20.35 5.26
N ARG A 78 6.47 20.88 6.39
CA ARG A 78 5.90 20.71 7.72
C ARG A 78 4.42 21.11 7.80
N GLN A 79 4.06 22.27 7.24
CA GLN A 79 2.70 22.79 7.33
C GLN A 79 1.73 21.89 6.57
N THR A 80 2.03 21.59 5.32
CA THR A 80 1.23 20.71 4.46
C THR A 80 1.07 19.32 5.08
N ALA A 81 2.14 18.77 5.68
CA ALA A 81 2.08 17.49 6.36
C ALA A 81 1.10 17.48 7.55
N GLY A 82 1.13 18.54 8.38
CA GLY A 82 0.19 18.71 9.49
C GLY A 82 -1.27 18.83 9.02
N GLU A 83 -1.52 19.59 7.96
CA GLU A 83 -2.85 19.77 7.37
C GLU A 83 -3.42 18.43 6.84
N LEU A 84 -2.62 17.68 6.06
CA LEU A 84 -3.00 16.37 5.55
C LEU A 84 -3.27 15.35 6.67
N ALA A 85 -2.45 15.38 7.72
CA ALA A 85 -2.62 14.50 8.87
C ALA A 85 -3.91 14.83 9.65
N ALA A 86 -4.21 16.11 9.85
CA ALA A 86 -5.43 16.56 10.52
C ALA A 86 -6.68 16.21 9.70
N GLU A 87 -6.63 16.39 8.36
CA GLU A 87 -7.71 15.99 7.46
C GLU A 87 -7.97 14.47 7.53
N ALA A 88 -6.92 13.66 7.44
CA ALA A 88 -7.03 12.21 7.56
C ALA A 88 -7.61 11.79 8.93
N ALA A 89 -7.15 12.38 10.02
CA ALA A 89 -7.66 12.10 11.36
C ALA A 89 -9.15 12.47 11.52
N ALA A 90 -9.60 13.56 10.89
CA ALA A 90 -11.00 13.98 10.90
C ALA A 90 -11.91 12.96 10.18
N THR A 91 -11.39 12.17 9.22
CA THR A 91 -12.14 11.08 8.58
C THR A 91 -12.14 9.78 9.37
N GLY A 92 -11.56 9.76 10.57
CA GLY A 92 -11.48 8.57 11.44
C GLY A 92 -10.25 7.69 11.22
N VAL A 93 -9.34 8.06 10.32
CA VAL A 93 -8.06 7.35 10.13
C VAL A 93 -7.19 7.54 11.37
N ARG A 94 -6.60 6.44 11.87
CA ARG A 94 -5.77 6.43 13.07
C ARG A 94 -4.29 6.16 12.80
N THR A 95 -3.95 5.74 11.59
CA THR A 95 -2.58 5.40 11.20
C THR A 95 -2.14 6.25 10.01
N LEU A 96 -1.05 6.97 10.15
CA LEU A 96 -0.46 7.82 9.11
C LEU A 96 0.87 7.21 8.66
N LYS A 97 1.03 7.03 7.35
CA LYS A 97 2.29 6.63 6.72
C LYS A 97 2.97 7.85 6.13
N VAL A 98 4.12 8.23 6.69
CA VAL A 98 4.87 9.45 6.35
C VAL A 98 6.06 9.10 5.48
N LYS A 99 6.16 9.70 4.30
CA LYS A 99 7.32 9.55 3.41
C LYS A 99 8.52 10.30 3.97
N VAL A 100 9.67 9.59 4.03
CA VAL A 100 10.97 10.09 4.53
C VAL A 100 12.10 9.68 3.58
N GLY A 101 13.31 10.20 3.81
CA GLY A 101 14.50 9.83 3.04
C GLY A 101 14.65 10.55 1.70
N GLY A 102 13.69 11.38 1.30
CA GLY A 102 13.77 12.16 0.05
C GLY A 102 14.46 13.53 0.19
N GLY A 103 14.82 13.92 1.41
CA GLY A 103 15.46 15.19 1.74
C GLY A 103 16.40 15.06 2.94
N SER A 104 16.60 16.14 3.69
CA SER A 104 17.40 16.12 4.91
C SER A 104 16.63 15.47 6.07
N LEU A 105 17.36 14.86 7.00
CA LEU A 105 16.79 14.30 8.22
C LEU A 105 16.09 15.36 9.09
N SER A 106 16.45 16.63 8.97
CA SER A 106 15.76 17.72 9.66
C SER A 106 14.38 17.96 9.07
N GLU A 107 14.25 17.97 7.74
CA GLU A 107 12.96 18.10 7.05
C GLU A 107 12.05 16.92 7.36
N ASP A 108 12.60 15.71 7.41
CA ASP A 108 11.86 14.52 7.80
C ASP A 108 11.36 14.63 9.26
N ALA A 109 12.22 15.08 10.20
CA ALA A 109 11.84 15.28 11.59
C ALA A 109 10.77 16.35 11.75
N ASP A 110 10.86 17.46 11.02
CA ASP A 110 9.84 18.52 11.03
C ASP A 110 8.49 18.01 10.50
N ARG A 111 8.50 17.21 9.45
CA ARG A 111 7.31 16.57 8.88
C ARG A 111 6.67 15.59 9.87
N VAL A 112 7.45 14.69 10.46
CA VAL A 112 6.95 13.70 11.42
C VAL A 112 6.43 14.39 12.69
N SER A 113 7.10 15.45 13.16
CA SER A 113 6.64 16.27 14.29
C SER A 113 5.26 16.88 14.01
N ALA A 114 5.06 17.48 12.83
CA ALA A 114 3.77 18.07 12.45
C ALA A 114 2.65 17.02 12.38
N VAL A 115 2.96 15.83 11.88
CA VAL A 115 2.00 14.71 11.87
C VAL A 115 1.67 14.28 13.30
N ARG A 116 2.65 14.14 14.19
CA ARG A 116 2.43 13.80 15.61
C ARG A 116 1.58 14.85 16.32
N ASP A 117 1.86 16.13 16.08
CA ASP A 117 1.09 17.25 16.64
C ASP A 117 -0.38 17.17 16.20
N ALA A 118 -0.63 16.83 14.92
CA ALA A 118 -1.97 16.75 14.34
C ALA A 118 -2.79 15.54 14.85
N VAL A 119 -2.15 14.36 15.02
CA VAL A 119 -2.87 13.13 15.38
C VAL A 119 -2.86 12.85 16.90
N GLY A 120 -2.05 13.59 17.67
CA GLY A 120 -1.91 13.39 19.11
C GLY A 120 -1.33 12.01 19.47
N SER A 121 -1.31 11.68 20.76
CA SER A 121 -0.77 10.41 21.28
C SER A 121 -1.59 9.16 20.88
N GLY A 122 -2.83 9.33 20.45
CA GLY A 122 -3.69 8.22 20.01
C GLY A 122 -3.50 7.81 18.56
N GLY A 123 -2.77 8.61 17.76
CA GLY A 123 -2.46 8.29 16.36
C GLY A 123 -1.21 7.42 16.24
N ARG A 124 -1.18 6.53 15.25
CA ARG A 124 -0.03 5.69 14.92
C ARG A 124 0.71 6.28 13.74
N ILE A 125 2.03 6.36 13.82
CA ILE A 125 2.88 6.90 12.76
C ILE A 125 3.79 5.79 12.25
N ARG A 126 3.80 5.61 10.93
CA ARG A 126 4.75 4.78 10.19
C ARG A 126 5.62 5.66 9.33
N LEU A 127 6.87 5.33 9.22
CA LEU A 127 7.76 5.94 8.23
C LEU A 127 7.87 5.03 7.02
N ASP A 128 8.03 5.61 5.84
CA ASP A 128 8.31 4.86 4.62
C ASP A 128 9.42 5.56 3.86
N ALA A 129 10.58 4.92 3.82
CA ALA A 129 11.80 5.44 3.20
C ALA A 129 12.04 4.90 1.77
N ASN A 130 11.24 3.93 1.29
CA ASN A 130 11.38 3.31 -0.04
C ASN A 130 12.83 2.92 -0.41
N GLY A 131 13.60 2.42 0.57
CA GLY A 131 14.96 1.97 0.36
C GLY A 131 16.00 3.09 0.18
N ALA A 132 15.69 4.31 0.61
CA ALA A 132 16.52 5.48 0.33
C ALA A 132 17.84 5.53 1.10
N TRP A 133 17.98 4.80 2.20
CA TRP A 133 19.13 4.89 3.09
C TRP A 133 20.09 3.71 2.94
N ASP A 134 21.35 3.93 3.28
CA ASP A 134 22.26 2.87 3.70
C ASP A 134 22.02 2.47 5.17
N VAL A 135 22.65 1.41 5.64
CA VAL A 135 22.42 0.86 6.99
C VAL A 135 22.71 1.87 8.10
N ASP A 136 23.82 2.61 8.01
CA ASP A 136 24.23 3.53 9.09
C ASP A 136 23.36 4.79 9.10
N THR A 137 23.00 5.29 7.93
CA THR A 137 22.02 6.38 7.77
C THR A 137 20.65 5.96 8.28
N ALA A 138 20.17 4.76 7.94
CA ALA A 138 18.88 4.24 8.40
C ALA A 138 18.83 4.15 9.93
N VAL A 139 19.84 3.59 10.58
CA VAL A 139 19.92 3.50 12.05
C VAL A 139 19.89 4.89 12.68
N THR A 140 20.71 5.81 12.19
CA THR A 140 20.76 7.19 12.72
C THR A 140 19.41 7.90 12.56
N ALA A 141 18.77 7.77 11.38
CA ALA A 141 17.48 8.37 11.12
C ALA A 141 16.37 7.79 12.01
N ILE A 142 16.31 6.47 12.13
CA ILE A 142 15.31 5.77 12.95
C ILE A 142 15.47 6.14 14.43
N GLU A 143 16.70 6.12 14.98
CA GLU A 143 16.97 6.50 16.37
C GLU A 143 16.55 7.95 16.65
N ARG A 144 16.85 8.88 15.75
CA ARG A 144 16.45 10.28 15.87
C ARG A 144 14.92 10.46 15.82
N LEU A 145 14.23 9.70 14.98
CA LEU A 145 12.77 9.81 14.80
C LEU A 145 11.97 8.94 15.78
N ALA A 146 12.61 8.01 16.49
CA ALA A 146 11.94 7.14 17.49
C ALA A 146 11.22 7.89 18.59
N GLY A 147 11.70 9.10 18.95
CA GLY A 147 11.03 9.98 19.95
C GLY A 147 9.61 10.40 19.56
N PHE A 148 9.21 10.21 18.31
CA PHE A 148 7.84 10.46 17.84
C PHE A 148 6.88 9.25 18.02
N ASP A 149 7.24 8.23 18.79
CA ASP A 149 6.41 7.05 19.07
C ASP A 149 5.94 6.35 17.78
N LEU A 150 6.90 5.83 17.01
CA LEU A 150 6.67 5.20 15.73
C LEU A 150 6.09 3.79 15.89
N GLU A 151 5.08 3.44 15.09
CA GLU A 151 4.55 2.07 15.01
C GLU A 151 5.55 1.16 14.30
N LEU A 152 6.13 1.61 13.18
CA LEU A 152 7.17 0.90 12.43
C LEU A 152 7.85 1.82 11.41
N VAL A 153 8.95 1.32 10.83
CA VAL A 153 9.62 1.91 9.66
C VAL A 153 9.59 0.92 8.50
N GLU A 154 9.00 1.33 7.37
CA GLU A 154 8.86 0.54 6.14
C GLU A 154 10.06 0.80 5.22
N GLN A 155 10.67 -0.29 4.73
CA GLN A 155 11.73 -0.32 3.73
C GLN A 155 12.80 0.78 3.93
N PRO A 156 13.52 0.81 5.06
CA PRO A 156 14.55 1.81 5.31
C PRO A 156 15.74 1.70 4.35
N VAL A 157 16.07 0.49 3.92
CA VAL A 157 17.20 0.14 3.04
C VAL A 157 16.74 -0.73 1.87
N ALA A 158 17.55 -0.87 0.81
CA ALA A 158 17.11 -1.45 -0.45
C ALA A 158 16.93 -2.97 -0.45
N ASP A 159 17.76 -3.72 0.29
CA ASP A 159 17.77 -5.19 0.24
C ASP A 159 17.56 -5.85 1.61
N LEU A 160 17.31 -7.19 1.58
CA LEU A 160 16.98 -7.97 2.77
C LEU A 160 18.16 -8.13 3.74
N GLU A 161 19.38 -8.19 3.25
CA GLU A 161 20.57 -8.35 4.07
C GLU A 161 20.82 -7.10 4.91
N ASP A 162 20.71 -5.95 4.28
CA ASP A 162 20.85 -4.66 4.96
C ASP A 162 19.65 -4.39 5.85
N LEU A 163 18.43 -4.81 5.45
CA LEU A 163 17.23 -4.73 6.30
C LEU A 163 17.44 -5.51 7.61
N ALA A 164 17.97 -6.73 7.54
CA ALA A 164 18.30 -7.55 8.70
C ALA A 164 19.38 -6.89 9.59
N ARG A 165 20.32 -6.14 9.01
CA ARG A 165 21.32 -5.36 9.77
C ARG A 165 20.69 -4.19 10.50
N VAL A 166 19.79 -3.45 9.84
CA VAL A 166 19.06 -2.34 10.46
C VAL A 166 18.19 -2.85 11.60
N ARG A 167 17.35 -3.88 11.34
CA ARG A 167 16.44 -4.45 12.35
C ARG A 167 17.14 -4.84 13.65
N ARG A 168 18.35 -5.41 13.57
CA ARG A 168 19.13 -5.80 14.76
C ARG A 168 19.71 -4.62 15.54
N ARG A 169 19.70 -3.40 14.98
CA ARG A 169 20.34 -2.20 15.57
C ARG A 169 19.34 -1.20 16.10
N VAL A 170 18.05 -1.32 15.75
CA VAL A 170 17.00 -0.38 16.15
C VAL A 170 15.95 -1.03 17.03
N ALA A 171 15.30 -0.24 17.89
CA ALA A 171 14.18 -0.70 18.72
C ALA A 171 12.82 -0.56 18.04
N VAL A 172 12.70 0.31 17.02
CA VAL A 172 11.48 0.51 16.26
C VAL A 172 11.29 -0.69 15.32
N PRO A 173 10.10 -1.31 15.25
CA PRO A 173 9.82 -2.39 14.32
C PRO A 173 10.09 -2.00 12.85
N VAL A 174 10.59 -2.95 12.07
CA VAL A 174 10.95 -2.74 10.66
C VAL A 174 10.06 -3.58 9.76
N ALA A 175 9.52 -3.00 8.69
CA ALA A 175 8.74 -3.70 7.69
C ALA A 175 9.46 -3.77 6.33
N ALA A 176 9.37 -4.92 5.66
CA ALA A 176 9.87 -5.12 4.29
C ALA A 176 8.75 -4.80 3.28
N ASP A 177 9.04 -4.10 2.19
CA ASP A 177 8.14 -3.86 1.04
C ASP A 177 8.82 -4.28 -0.27
N GLU A 178 9.51 -3.37 -0.94
CA GLU A 178 10.04 -3.56 -2.31
C GLU A 178 11.06 -4.70 -2.42
N CYS A 179 11.69 -5.09 -1.34
CA CYS A 179 12.65 -6.21 -1.33
C CYS A 179 11.98 -7.60 -1.30
N VAL A 180 10.64 -7.69 -1.11
CA VAL A 180 9.88 -8.95 -1.11
C VAL A 180 8.93 -9.00 -2.30
N ARG A 181 9.36 -9.62 -3.40
CA ARG A 181 8.63 -9.71 -4.67
C ARG A 181 8.21 -11.12 -5.05
N THR A 182 8.78 -12.11 -4.41
CA THR A 182 8.56 -13.52 -4.74
C THR A 182 8.46 -14.37 -3.47
N LEU A 183 7.98 -15.60 -3.62
CA LEU A 183 8.00 -16.60 -2.56
C LEU A 183 9.43 -16.91 -2.06
N VAL A 184 10.43 -16.77 -2.94
CA VAL A 184 11.85 -16.97 -2.59
C VAL A 184 12.31 -15.86 -1.66
N ASP A 185 11.97 -14.60 -1.97
CA ASP A 185 12.31 -13.45 -1.14
C ASP A 185 11.65 -13.55 0.25
N ALA A 186 10.39 -13.98 0.31
CA ALA A 186 9.67 -14.19 1.58
C ALA A 186 10.35 -15.24 2.47
N ARG A 187 10.77 -16.37 1.90
CA ARG A 187 11.55 -17.40 2.61
C ARG A 187 12.91 -16.87 3.06
N ARG A 188 13.56 -16.02 2.25
CA ARG A 188 14.82 -15.38 2.60
C ARG A 188 14.65 -14.37 3.73
N LEU A 189 13.56 -13.55 3.70
CA LEU A 189 13.20 -12.67 4.81
C LEU A 189 13.09 -13.45 6.12
N ALA A 190 12.36 -14.56 6.13
CA ALA A 190 12.21 -15.42 7.31
C ALA A 190 13.56 -16.02 7.76
N ALA A 191 14.37 -16.53 6.84
CA ALA A 191 15.67 -17.13 7.15
C ALA A 191 16.69 -16.13 7.72
N LEU A 192 16.64 -14.86 7.28
CA LEU A 192 17.50 -13.78 7.76
C LEU A 192 16.97 -13.10 9.03
N ASP A 193 15.73 -13.39 9.42
CA ASP A 193 15.00 -12.64 10.46
C ASP A 193 15.05 -11.13 10.16
N ALA A 194 14.69 -10.77 8.90
CA ALA A 194 15.03 -9.46 8.34
C ALA A 194 14.03 -8.36 8.68
N ALA A 195 12.78 -8.70 9.06
CA ALA A 195 11.73 -7.73 9.33
C ALA A 195 10.75 -8.23 10.39
N ASP A 196 9.99 -7.31 11.00
CA ASP A 196 8.93 -7.57 11.96
C ASP A 196 7.54 -7.63 11.30
N ALA A 197 7.43 -7.11 10.06
CA ALA A 197 6.24 -7.17 9.23
C ALA A 197 6.62 -7.20 7.74
N VAL A 198 5.68 -7.63 6.89
CA VAL A 198 5.85 -7.59 5.43
C VAL A 198 4.71 -6.82 4.79
N VAL A 199 5.04 -5.87 3.92
CA VAL A 199 4.08 -5.16 3.07
C VAL A 199 3.85 -6.00 1.81
N VAL A 200 2.59 -6.24 1.46
CA VAL A 200 2.22 -7.05 0.30
C VAL A 200 1.22 -6.32 -0.59
N LYS A 201 1.40 -6.44 -1.89
CA LYS A 201 0.54 -5.87 -2.92
C LYS A 201 0.11 -6.97 -3.88
N VAL A 202 -1.18 -7.05 -4.16
CA VAL A 202 -1.77 -8.20 -4.88
C VAL A 202 -1.25 -8.34 -6.30
N GLN A 203 -1.21 -7.25 -7.07
CA GLN A 203 -0.83 -7.32 -8.47
C GLN A 203 0.62 -7.78 -8.68
N PRO A 204 1.65 -7.20 -8.02
CA PRO A 204 3.03 -7.64 -8.17
C PRO A 204 3.28 -9.09 -7.78
N LEU A 205 2.46 -9.62 -6.87
CA LEU A 205 2.60 -10.99 -6.37
C LEU A 205 1.84 -12.04 -7.21
N GLY A 206 0.99 -11.62 -8.16
CA GLY A 206 0.28 -12.53 -9.05
C GLY A 206 -1.11 -12.95 -8.57
N GLY A 207 -1.70 -12.22 -7.61
CA GLY A 207 -3.04 -12.47 -7.13
C GLY A 207 -3.14 -12.68 -5.61
N VAL A 208 -4.36 -12.81 -5.14
CA VAL A 208 -4.64 -12.96 -3.69
C VAL A 208 -4.06 -14.27 -3.14
N ARG A 209 -4.21 -15.39 -3.86
CA ARG A 209 -3.68 -16.68 -3.41
C ARG A 209 -2.16 -16.71 -3.39
N ALA A 210 -1.51 -16.12 -4.38
CA ALA A 210 -0.06 -16.01 -4.42
C ALA A 210 0.44 -15.10 -3.27
N ALA A 211 -0.25 -13.99 -3.00
CA ALA A 211 0.07 -13.12 -1.87
C ALA A 211 -0.07 -13.83 -0.51
N LEU A 212 -1.11 -14.65 -0.33
CA LEU A 212 -1.27 -15.48 0.89
C LEU A 212 -0.10 -16.44 1.09
N GLN A 213 0.40 -17.07 0.01
CA GLN A 213 1.57 -17.95 0.09
C GLN A 213 2.86 -17.19 0.47
N VAL A 214 3.00 -15.96 -0.03
CA VAL A 214 4.13 -15.07 0.33
C VAL A 214 4.06 -14.68 1.81
N ILE A 215 2.87 -14.31 2.31
CA ILE A 215 2.65 -13.98 3.73
C ILE A 215 2.98 -15.17 4.63
N GLU A 216 2.46 -16.35 4.30
CA GLU A 216 2.75 -17.58 5.03
C GLU A 216 4.25 -17.89 5.07
N ALA A 217 4.93 -17.75 3.94
CA ALA A 217 6.37 -18.02 3.84
C ALA A 217 7.24 -16.97 4.55
N ALA A 218 6.77 -15.71 4.65
CA ALA A 218 7.46 -14.66 5.39
C ALA A 218 7.40 -14.90 6.90
N GLY A 219 6.35 -15.55 7.42
CA GLY A 219 6.22 -15.90 8.83
C GLY A 219 6.07 -14.72 9.79
N VAL A 220 5.78 -13.53 9.27
CA VAL A 220 5.57 -12.28 10.02
C VAL A 220 4.23 -11.65 9.64
N PRO A 221 3.64 -10.79 10.49
CA PRO A 221 2.40 -10.10 10.18
C PRO A 221 2.46 -9.33 8.86
N ALA A 222 1.35 -9.34 8.11
CA ALA A 222 1.26 -8.63 6.84
C ALA A 222 0.59 -7.26 6.97
N ILE A 223 1.05 -6.31 6.14
CA ILE A 223 0.41 -5.04 5.85
C ILE A 223 0.01 -5.08 4.38
N VAL A 224 -1.28 -5.22 4.09
CA VAL A 224 -1.75 -5.20 2.71
C VAL A 224 -1.75 -3.77 2.19
N SER A 225 -1.15 -3.56 1.02
CA SER A 225 -1.04 -2.24 0.40
C SER A 225 -1.51 -2.28 -1.06
N SER A 226 -1.49 -1.13 -1.72
CA SER A 226 -1.99 -0.94 -3.09
C SER A 226 -0.95 -0.25 -3.98
N LEU A 227 -1.21 -0.26 -5.29
CA LEU A 227 -0.47 0.48 -6.31
C LEU A 227 -1.35 1.56 -6.96
N TYR A 228 -2.27 2.15 -6.17
CA TYR A 228 -3.20 3.21 -6.63
C TYR A 228 -4.12 2.72 -7.75
N GLU A 229 -4.61 1.50 -7.62
CA GLU A 229 -5.58 0.90 -8.52
C GLU A 229 -6.92 1.65 -8.46
N THR A 230 -7.77 1.46 -9.48
CA THR A 230 -9.19 1.80 -9.37
C THR A 230 -9.85 0.89 -8.33
N SER A 231 -11.09 1.17 -7.97
CA SER A 231 -11.83 0.32 -7.03
C SER A 231 -11.91 -1.14 -7.47
N ILE A 232 -11.75 -1.45 -8.75
CA ILE A 232 -11.71 -2.82 -9.25
C ILE A 232 -10.46 -3.56 -8.78
N GLY A 233 -9.29 -2.97 -8.96
CA GLY A 233 -8.03 -3.56 -8.50
C GLY A 233 -7.86 -3.47 -6.99
N LEU A 234 -8.27 -2.35 -6.39
CA LEU A 234 -8.21 -2.15 -4.94
C LEU A 234 -9.03 -3.19 -4.17
N ALA A 235 -10.15 -3.67 -4.76
CA ALA A 235 -10.97 -4.72 -4.17
C ALA A 235 -10.19 -6.03 -3.96
N ALA A 236 -9.18 -6.34 -4.77
CA ALA A 236 -8.33 -7.51 -4.57
C ALA A 236 -7.46 -7.37 -3.31
N GLY A 237 -6.91 -6.16 -3.05
CA GLY A 237 -6.21 -5.86 -1.81
C GLY A 237 -7.13 -5.96 -0.59
N VAL A 238 -8.35 -5.42 -0.69
CA VAL A 238 -9.36 -5.54 0.37
C VAL A 238 -9.72 -6.99 0.62
N ALA A 239 -9.88 -7.80 -0.43
CA ALA A 239 -10.17 -9.24 -0.31
C ALA A 239 -9.02 -10.01 0.34
N LEU A 240 -7.77 -9.71 -0.02
CA LEU A 240 -6.59 -10.29 0.64
C LEU A 240 -6.59 -9.97 2.13
N ALA A 241 -6.73 -8.69 2.50
CA ALA A 241 -6.77 -8.26 3.90
C ALA A 241 -7.93 -8.91 4.66
N ALA A 242 -9.08 -9.06 4.01
CA ALA A 242 -10.27 -9.67 4.60
C ALA A 242 -10.15 -11.19 4.78
N ALA A 243 -9.32 -11.87 4.00
CA ALA A 243 -9.09 -13.31 4.09
C ALA A 243 -8.05 -13.71 5.16
N LEU A 244 -7.20 -12.77 5.61
CA LEU A 244 -6.18 -13.05 6.61
C LEU A 244 -6.84 -13.31 7.98
N PRO A 245 -6.49 -14.38 8.71
CA PRO A 245 -7.00 -14.61 10.06
C PRO A 245 -6.64 -13.48 11.02
N GLU A 246 -5.38 -13.05 11.00
CA GLU A 246 -4.85 -11.95 11.80
C GLU A 246 -4.48 -10.76 10.90
N LEU A 247 -4.86 -9.56 11.31
CA LEU A 247 -4.57 -8.31 10.62
C LEU A 247 -4.31 -7.20 11.66
N PRO A 248 -3.15 -7.25 12.35
CA PRO A 248 -2.87 -6.33 13.45
C PRO A 248 -2.61 -4.89 13.00
N TYR A 249 -2.28 -4.70 11.73
CA TYR A 249 -1.91 -3.42 11.15
C TYR A 249 -2.99 -2.86 10.23
N ALA A 250 -3.21 -1.54 10.26
CA ALA A 250 -4.00 -0.86 9.26
C ALA A 250 -3.34 -1.01 7.86
N CYS A 251 -4.15 -1.18 6.82
CA CYS A 251 -3.69 -1.47 5.47
C CYS A 251 -3.45 -0.21 4.64
N GLY A 252 -2.47 -0.24 3.74
CA GLY A 252 -2.18 0.82 2.77
C GLY A 252 -3.16 0.82 1.60
N LEU A 253 -4.46 0.67 1.88
CA LEU A 253 -5.53 0.54 0.90
C LEU A 253 -6.39 1.82 0.79
N GLY A 254 -6.13 2.85 1.56
CA GLY A 254 -6.88 4.11 1.54
C GLY A 254 -6.58 5.00 0.32
N THR A 255 -6.20 4.43 -0.81
CA THR A 255 -5.68 5.16 -1.98
C THR A 255 -6.73 5.57 -3.00
N GLY A 256 -7.97 5.08 -2.92
CA GLY A 256 -9.03 5.43 -3.85
C GLY A 256 -9.31 6.94 -3.95
N GLY A 257 -9.14 7.68 -2.85
CA GLY A 257 -9.28 9.14 -2.81
C GLY A 257 -8.18 9.93 -3.54
N LEU A 258 -7.08 9.28 -3.92
CA LEU A 258 -5.98 9.89 -4.67
C LEU A 258 -6.23 9.94 -6.18
N LEU A 259 -7.22 9.21 -6.66
CA LEU A 259 -7.75 9.31 -8.01
C LEU A 259 -8.74 10.48 -8.11
N ALA A 260 -8.74 11.19 -9.23
CA ALA A 260 -9.70 12.26 -9.49
C ALA A 260 -11.09 11.75 -9.93
N GLY A 261 -11.21 10.44 -10.11
CA GLY A 261 -12.43 9.72 -10.43
C GLY A 261 -12.21 8.22 -10.27
N ASP A 262 -13.22 7.43 -10.60
CA ASP A 262 -13.17 5.97 -10.58
C ASP A 262 -14.00 5.40 -11.74
N VAL A 263 -13.88 4.12 -11.98
CA VAL A 263 -14.65 3.39 -12.99
C VAL A 263 -15.94 2.79 -12.44
N VAL A 264 -16.21 2.96 -11.15
CA VAL A 264 -17.38 2.47 -10.44
C VAL A 264 -18.23 3.63 -9.90
N ALA A 265 -19.54 3.48 -9.86
CA ALA A 265 -20.44 4.53 -9.37
C ALA A 265 -20.29 4.79 -7.85
N ASP A 266 -19.94 3.76 -7.09
CA ASP A 266 -19.69 3.82 -5.66
C ASP A 266 -18.23 3.34 -5.39
N PRO A 267 -17.23 4.24 -5.37
CA PRO A 267 -15.83 3.87 -5.22
C PRO A 267 -15.48 3.38 -3.81
N LEU A 268 -14.39 2.61 -3.72
CA LEU A 268 -13.80 2.16 -2.45
C LEU A 268 -13.04 3.32 -1.79
N ILE A 269 -13.78 4.18 -1.13
CA ILE A 269 -13.27 5.30 -0.33
C ILE A 269 -13.41 4.95 1.16
N PRO A 270 -12.39 5.22 2.00
CA PRO A 270 -12.49 4.95 3.43
C PRO A 270 -13.59 5.77 4.12
N HIS A 271 -14.34 5.11 4.99
CA HIS A 271 -15.30 5.73 5.90
C HIS A 271 -14.96 5.34 7.33
N GLY A 272 -14.88 6.30 8.24
CA GLY A 272 -14.50 6.04 9.63
C GLY A 272 -13.14 5.35 9.80
N GLY A 273 -12.20 5.56 8.86
CA GLY A 273 -10.89 4.93 8.86
C GLY A 273 -10.85 3.49 8.36
N SER A 274 -11.93 2.99 7.75
CA SER A 274 -12.04 1.63 7.23
C SER A 274 -12.59 1.58 5.80
N LEU A 275 -12.30 0.50 5.08
CA LEU A 275 -12.93 0.12 3.81
C LEU A 275 -13.87 -1.06 4.02
N ALA A 276 -15.08 -0.97 3.46
CA ALA A 276 -16.01 -2.10 3.41
C ALA A 276 -15.48 -3.19 2.48
N VAL A 277 -15.61 -4.44 2.91
CA VAL A 277 -15.26 -5.62 2.11
C VAL A 277 -16.37 -5.88 1.11
N ARG A 278 -16.16 -5.47 -0.14
CA ARG A 278 -17.11 -5.64 -1.23
C ARG A 278 -16.40 -5.77 -2.57
N ARG A 279 -17.12 -6.25 -3.56
CA ARG A 279 -16.64 -6.43 -4.92
C ARG A 279 -17.41 -5.50 -5.87
N PRO A 280 -16.89 -4.33 -6.19
CA PRO A 280 -17.55 -3.39 -7.09
C PRO A 280 -17.53 -3.90 -8.54
N SER A 281 -18.46 -3.39 -9.35
CA SER A 281 -18.50 -3.58 -10.79
C SER A 281 -18.40 -2.23 -11.49
N PRO A 282 -17.75 -2.15 -12.66
CA PRO A 282 -17.67 -0.92 -13.42
C PRO A 282 -19.05 -0.40 -13.84
N ASP A 283 -19.18 0.92 -13.86
CA ASP A 283 -20.32 1.62 -14.41
C ASP A 283 -20.09 1.87 -15.91
N PRO A 284 -21.03 1.52 -16.80
CA PRO A 284 -20.87 1.69 -18.26
C PRO A 284 -20.60 3.14 -18.70
N ALA A 285 -21.20 4.12 -18.03
CA ALA A 285 -20.99 5.53 -18.35
C ALA A 285 -19.57 5.97 -17.93
N LEU A 286 -19.06 5.47 -16.80
CA LEU A 286 -17.70 5.74 -16.34
C LEU A 286 -16.66 5.01 -17.17
N LEU A 287 -16.92 3.77 -17.63
CA LEU A 287 -16.07 3.09 -18.61
C LEU A 287 -15.95 3.89 -19.91
N THR A 288 -17.07 4.48 -20.38
CA THR A 288 -17.04 5.37 -21.56
C THR A 288 -16.26 6.65 -21.28
N ARG A 289 -16.48 7.26 -20.11
CA ARG A 289 -15.83 8.52 -19.71
C ARG A 289 -14.31 8.40 -19.62
N TRP A 290 -13.81 7.31 -19.03
CA TRP A 290 -12.39 7.10 -18.77
C TRP A 290 -11.72 6.19 -19.81
N GLY A 291 -12.50 5.65 -20.76
CA GLY A 291 -12.02 4.78 -21.82
C GLY A 291 -10.97 5.48 -22.70
N ILE A 292 -9.97 4.71 -23.11
CA ILE A 292 -8.96 5.12 -24.10
C ILE A 292 -8.96 4.09 -25.22
N ASP A 293 -8.87 4.59 -26.46
CA ASP A 293 -8.78 3.73 -27.64
C ASP A 293 -7.51 2.87 -27.58
N SER A 294 -7.63 1.68 -28.18
CA SER A 294 -6.59 0.63 -28.22
C SER A 294 -5.40 1.04 -29.07
#